data_6c5e3ec53840e6ad3750ca7808086865
#
_entry.id   6c5e3ec53840e6ad3750ca7808086865
#
_cell.length_a   1.000
_cell.length_b   1.000
_cell.length_c   1.000
_cell.angle_alpha   90.00
_cell.angle_beta   90.00
_cell.angle_gamma   90.00
#
_symmetry.space_group_name_H-M   'P 1'
#
loop_
_entity.id
_entity.type
_entity.pdbx_description
1 polymer ?
#
loop_
_entity_poly.entity_id
_entity_poly.type
_entity_poly.pdbx_seq_one_letter_code
_entity_poly.pdbx_strand_id
1 'polypeptide(L)'
;MASVFRTSLQLSFFLVLLYWLPAYAQTPAAPTALLNEIHIDGLKTFPETKVIALSGLQQGAQAGKADLQSAADRLLQTGLFSKVNYKFATRAEELTVTFQLEEAPRVPVYYDNLPWFADGELNDAIRAKLSLFDGSLPEAGAALDQAAAAINDLLASRQLKQTVEHELIANPLGDGNVQDFHVQDVSFYIASVEFGDPSLSASHVVEQALSAVQGKPYSRMTIDLFLSEQVRPLYLQRGYLRVTLGPPQIRLTGNPSQKLPEQLPVFVPVTIGGIYHWKEPQWSGNSVLSSITLSNEIGLRPGDVANGMQIEAGWDRAHEEYGHRGYLDAKIDPVVTYDDQAHTVSFAVSVAEGVQYHYNAMVLTGLSLDAEHLLRQKWPTETGAIFDKALFEQFLIKLESHPSDIFGDLPLHYDTVGHWLRTDPAKQSVDVLLDFK
;
A
#
# COMPACT_ATOMS: atom_id res chain seq x y z
N MET A 1 -34.24 30.14 93.64
CA MET A 1 -33.78 29.75 94.96
C MET A 1 -32.39 29.07 94.82
N ALA A 2 -31.43 29.65 95.49
CA ALA A 2 -30.21 29.09 96.07
C ALA A 2 -29.31 28.33 95.08
N SER A 3 -28.20 28.89 94.64
CA SER A 3 -26.89 29.01 95.35
C SER A 3 -26.21 27.66 95.62
N VAL A 4 -25.01 27.45 95.06
CA VAL A 4 -23.79 27.29 95.82
C VAL A 4 -22.58 27.19 94.94
N PHE A 5 -21.61 28.02 95.18
CA PHE A 5 -20.24 28.02 94.72
C PHE A 5 -19.45 26.72 95.09
N ARG A 6 -18.57 26.26 94.20
CA ARG A 6 -17.32 25.64 94.58
C ARG A 6 -16.20 25.87 93.56
N THR A 7 -15.24 26.60 93.92
CA THR A 7 -13.91 26.77 93.37
C THR A 7 -13.08 25.47 93.46
N SER A 8 -12.41 25.12 92.33
CA SER A 8 -11.29 24.19 92.37
C SER A 8 -10.21 24.57 91.39
N LEU A 9 -9.05 24.68 91.94
CA LEU A 9 -7.72 24.95 91.46
C LEU A 9 -7.36 24.29 90.13
N GLN A 10 -6.91 25.09 89.15
CA GLN A 10 -6.34 24.58 87.90
C GLN A 10 -4.81 24.44 88.10
N LEU A 11 -4.34 23.20 87.92
CA LEU A 11 -2.95 22.88 87.81
C LEU A 11 -2.61 22.86 86.30
N SER A 12 -1.85 23.83 85.83
CA SER A 12 -1.39 23.91 84.42
C SER A 12 -0.24 22.92 84.18
N PHE A 13 -0.53 21.89 83.42
CA PHE A 13 0.47 20.99 82.90
C PHE A 13 0.91 21.49 81.56
N PHE A 14 2.14 22.00 81.41
CA PHE A 14 2.73 22.35 80.13
C PHE A 14 3.18 21.07 79.41
N LEU A 15 2.45 20.62 78.41
CA LEU A 15 2.85 19.51 77.54
C LEU A 15 3.65 20.09 76.35
N VAL A 16 4.96 19.91 76.41
CA VAL A 16 5.84 20.23 75.23
C VAL A 16 5.68 19.15 74.22
N LEU A 17 4.87 19.44 73.14
CA LEU A 17 4.75 18.65 71.95
C LEU A 17 6.01 18.89 71.09
N LEU A 18 6.97 17.96 71.12
CA LEU A 18 8.04 17.86 70.14
C LEU A 18 7.39 17.42 68.79
N TYR A 19 7.22 18.36 67.82
CA TYR A 19 6.93 18.05 66.46
C TYR A 19 8.13 17.33 65.83
N TRP A 20 8.00 16.03 65.64
CA TRP A 20 8.85 15.29 64.73
C TRP A 20 8.41 15.67 63.31
N LEU A 21 9.14 16.56 62.64
CA LEU A 21 9.07 16.76 61.19
C LEU A 21 9.67 15.53 60.54
N PRO A 22 8.94 14.79 59.66
CA PRO A 22 9.57 13.76 58.86
C PRO A 22 10.59 14.45 57.94
N ALA A 23 11.84 14.13 58.10
CA ALA A 23 12.86 14.47 57.11
C ALA A 23 12.46 13.77 55.80
N TYR A 24 11.94 14.51 54.84
CA TYR A 24 11.84 14.04 53.48
C TYR A 24 13.25 13.72 53.03
N ALA A 25 13.58 12.43 52.96
CA ALA A 25 14.78 11.96 52.34
C ALA A 25 14.69 12.40 50.87
N GLN A 26 15.43 13.41 50.48
CA GLN A 26 15.64 13.75 49.09
C GLN A 26 16.30 12.53 48.44
N THR A 27 15.55 11.86 47.54
CA THR A 27 16.13 10.83 46.69
C THR A 27 17.30 11.51 45.96
N PRO A 28 18.53 10.97 46.04
CA PRO A 28 19.64 11.57 45.31
C PRO A 28 19.30 11.69 43.84
N ALA A 29 19.45 12.88 43.28
CA ALA A 29 19.25 13.11 41.88
C ALA A 29 20.09 12.09 41.11
N ALA A 30 19.48 11.41 40.14
CA ALA A 30 20.19 10.47 39.28
C ALA A 30 21.39 11.18 38.64
N PRO A 31 22.56 10.55 38.49
CA PRO A 31 23.73 11.19 37.92
C PRO A 31 23.43 11.61 36.48
N THR A 32 23.65 12.90 36.16
CA THR A 32 23.55 13.48 34.81
C THR A 32 24.93 13.82 34.30
N ALA A 33 25.12 13.81 33.00
CA ALA A 33 26.34 14.22 32.31
C ALA A 33 26.00 15.12 31.10
N LEU A 34 26.96 15.87 30.58
CA LEU A 34 26.79 16.73 29.45
C LEU A 34 26.63 15.87 28.18
N LEU A 35 25.49 15.96 27.54
CA LEU A 35 25.23 15.22 26.29
C LEU A 35 26.06 15.81 25.14
N ASN A 36 27.16 15.14 24.81
CA ASN A 36 28.11 15.62 23.81
C ASN A 36 27.73 15.13 22.40
N GLU A 37 27.34 13.86 22.25
CA GLU A 37 27.04 13.26 20.95
C GLU A 37 25.77 12.41 21.00
N ILE A 38 24.97 12.48 19.92
CA ILE A 38 23.79 11.65 19.69
C ILE A 38 23.98 10.98 18.33
N HIS A 39 23.99 9.67 18.30
CA HIS A 39 24.07 8.85 17.09
C HIS A 39 22.81 8.03 16.93
N ILE A 40 22.41 7.79 15.68
CA ILE A 40 21.26 6.96 15.35
C ILE A 40 21.68 5.93 14.31
N ASP A 41 21.60 4.67 14.67
CA ASP A 41 21.84 3.53 13.80
C ASP A 41 20.49 2.93 13.33
N GLY A 42 20.44 2.40 12.09
CA GLY A 42 19.31 1.63 11.56
C GLY A 42 18.28 2.42 10.77
N LEU A 43 18.48 3.73 10.56
CA LEU A 43 17.63 4.53 9.66
C LEU A 43 17.83 4.12 8.20
N LYS A 44 16.73 4.05 7.45
CA LYS A 44 16.69 3.76 6.01
C LYS A 44 16.16 4.94 5.20
N THR A 45 15.09 5.57 5.71
CA THR A 45 14.33 6.61 4.99
C THR A 45 14.27 7.92 5.75
N PHE A 46 14.26 7.90 7.08
CA PHE A 46 14.12 9.13 7.87
C PHE A 46 15.43 9.88 8.03
N PRO A 47 15.42 11.22 7.89
CA PRO A 47 16.61 12.05 8.17
C PRO A 47 16.99 12.01 9.66
N GLU A 48 18.24 11.70 9.96
CA GLU A 48 18.77 11.58 11.33
C GLU A 48 18.47 12.83 12.18
N THR A 49 18.68 14.00 11.63
CA THR A 49 18.45 15.28 12.33
C THR A 49 17.01 15.46 12.80
N LYS A 50 16.04 15.01 12.01
CA LYS A 50 14.62 15.04 12.39
C LYS A 50 14.29 14.02 13.48
N VAL A 51 14.89 12.82 13.42
CA VAL A 51 14.70 11.79 14.43
C VAL A 51 15.32 12.21 15.77
N ILE A 52 16.51 12.83 15.73
CA ILE A 52 17.11 13.45 16.93
C ILE A 52 16.19 14.51 17.55
N ALA A 53 15.61 15.39 16.72
CA ALA A 53 14.66 16.39 17.19
C ALA A 53 13.43 15.77 17.87
N LEU A 54 12.89 14.66 17.33
CA LEU A 54 11.76 13.92 17.91
C LEU A 54 12.12 13.26 19.23
N SER A 55 13.37 12.83 19.44
CA SER A 55 13.83 12.28 20.71
C SER A 55 13.72 13.29 21.86
N GLY A 56 13.70 14.58 21.53
CA GLY A 56 13.68 15.70 22.47
C GLY A 56 15.00 15.91 23.20
N LEU A 57 16.05 15.18 22.85
CA LEU A 57 17.39 15.39 23.37
C LEU A 57 18.06 16.56 22.65
N GLN A 58 18.85 17.32 23.39
CA GLN A 58 19.63 18.44 22.85
C GLN A 58 21.10 18.25 23.19
N GLN A 59 21.95 18.30 22.18
CA GLN A 59 23.40 18.29 22.37
C GLN A 59 23.80 19.52 23.21
N GLY A 60 24.67 19.33 24.18
CA GLY A 60 25.10 20.37 25.13
C GLY A 60 24.20 20.50 26.38
N ALA A 61 23.10 19.76 26.47
CA ALA A 61 22.26 19.71 27.68
C ALA A 61 22.73 18.65 28.66
N GLN A 62 22.38 18.81 29.97
CA GLN A 62 22.56 17.75 30.97
C GLN A 62 21.52 16.66 30.74
N ALA A 63 21.96 15.41 30.64
CA ALA A 63 21.08 14.26 30.49
C ALA A 63 21.53 13.08 31.35
N GLY A 64 20.57 12.32 31.85
CA GLY A 64 20.79 11.08 32.58
C GLY A 64 20.01 9.91 31.99
N LYS A 65 20.09 8.75 32.63
CA LYS A 65 19.39 7.53 32.13
C LYS A 65 17.88 7.74 31.98
N ALA A 66 17.24 8.52 32.82
CA ALA A 66 15.81 8.82 32.73
C ALA A 66 15.46 9.62 31.46
N ASP A 67 16.33 10.57 31.09
CA ASP A 67 16.14 11.38 29.90
C ASP A 67 16.31 10.54 28.62
N LEU A 68 17.30 9.63 28.62
CA LEU A 68 17.52 8.69 27.52
C LEU A 68 16.35 7.72 27.36
N GLN A 69 15.82 7.21 28.47
CA GLN A 69 14.62 6.35 28.42
C GLN A 69 13.40 7.12 27.92
N SER A 70 13.18 8.34 28.40
CA SER A 70 12.09 9.18 27.93
C SER A 70 12.22 9.53 26.43
N ALA A 71 13.45 9.67 25.94
CA ALA A 71 13.71 9.88 24.51
C ALA A 71 13.38 8.62 23.69
N ALA A 72 13.79 7.44 24.17
CA ALA A 72 13.45 6.17 23.53
C ALA A 72 11.94 5.94 23.51
N ASP A 73 11.26 6.23 24.63
CA ASP A 73 9.81 6.10 24.74
C ASP A 73 9.09 7.06 23.77
N ARG A 74 9.56 8.31 23.66
CA ARG A 74 9.02 9.27 22.67
C ARG A 74 9.15 8.77 21.24
N LEU A 75 10.33 8.26 20.86
CA LEU A 75 10.54 7.70 19.53
C LEU A 75 9.61 6.52 19.26
N LEU A 76 9.47 5.60 20.22
CA LEU A 76 8.57 4.45 20.09
C LEU A 76 7.10 4.88 20.03
N GLN A 77 6.68 5.88 20.81
CA GLN A 77 5.31 6.41 20.80
C GLN A 77 4.90 7.08 19.50
N THR A 78 5.86 7.46 18.65
CA THR A 78 5.51 7.94 17.30
C THR A 78 4.84 6.85 16.45
N GLY A 79 5.04 5.56 16.75
CA GLY A 79 4.59 4.42 15.95
C GLY A 79 5.38 4.22 14.64
N LEU A 80 6.37 5.08 14.36
CA LEU A 80 7.18 4.99 13.13
C LEU A 80 8.33 3.98 13.23
N PHE A 81 8.63 3.53 14.43
CA PHE A 81 9.70 2.56 14.72
C PHE A 81 9.12 1.31 15.38
N SER A 82 9.38 0.16 14.82
CA SER A 82 9.00 -1.15 15.38
C SER A 82 9.87 -1.53 16.57
N LYS A 83 11.09 -0.97 16.64
CA LYS A 83 12.04 -1.22 17.72
C LYS A 83 12.89 0.02 18.01
N VAL A 84 13.03 0.33 19.29
CA VAL A 84 13.89 1.41 19.78
C VAL A 84 14.72 0.87 20.94
N ASN A 85 16.02 0.78 20.75
CA ASN A 85 16.98 0.49 21.80
C ASN A 85 18.00 1.62 21.88
N TYR A 86 18.71 1.74 23.01
CA TYR A 86 19.82 2.66 23.12
C TYR A 86 20.95 2.08 23.96
N LYS A 87 22.15 2.52 23.66
CA LYS A 87 23.36 2.33 24.48
C LYS A 87 24.00 3.69 24.72
N PHE A 88 24.65 3.85 25.83
CA PHE A 88 25.35 5.08 26.18
C PHE A 88 26.69 4.82 26.83
N ALA A 89 27.59 5.78 26.68
CA ALA A 89 28.89 5.78 27.34
C ALA A 89 29.13 7.13 27.99
N THR A 90 29.74 7.14 29.18
CA THR A 90 30.13 8.37 29.87
C THR A 90 31.65 8.40 29.99
N ARG A 91 32.28 9.49 29.59
CA ARG A 91 33.72 9.71 29.70
C ARG A 91 33.97 11.15 30.16
N ALA A 92 34.62 11.31 31.29
CA ALA A 92 34.97 12.63 31.87
C ALA A 92 33.76 13.61 31.90
N GLU A 93 32.61 13.17 32.42
CA GLU A 93 31.36 13.92 32.51
C GLU A 93 30.66 14.23 31.16
N GLU A 94 31.18 13.74 30.02
CA GLU A 94 30.54 13.77 28.72
C GLU A 94 29.78 12.48 28.48
N LEU A 95 28.56 12.62 27.95
CA LEU A 95 27.65 11.52 27.61
C LEU A 95 27.53 11.41 26.08
N THR A 96 27.80 10.21 25.57
CA THR A 96 27.48 9.86 24.17
C THR A 96 26.38 8.81 24.18
N VAL A 97 25.30 9.02 23.40
CA VAL A 97 24.20 8.06 23.24
C VAL A 97 24.12 7.61 21.79
N THR A 98 23.88 6.31 21.59
CA THR A 98 23.57 5.72 20.29
C THR A 98 22.22 5.03 20.39
N PHE A 99 21.23 5.51 19.65
CA PHE A 99 19.96 4.82 19.46
C PHE A 99 20.11 3.79 18.34
N GLN A 100 19.54 2.62 18.53
CA GLN A 100 19.43 1.56 17.53
C GLN A 100 17.95 1.40 17.20
N LEU A 101 17.58 1.85 16.00
CA LEU A 101 16.20 1.93 15.56
C LEU A 101 15.94 0.90 14.45
N GLU A 102 14.70 0.44 14.40
CA GLU A 102 14.16 -0.31 13.25
C GLU A 102 12.90 0.41 12.79
N GLU A 103 12.92 0.92 11.56
CA GLU A 103 11.76 1.58 10.97
C GLU A 103 10.64 0.56 10.76
N ALA A 104 9.40 0.91 11.13
CA ALA A 104 8.23 0.08 10.86
C ALA A 104 7.99 0.00 9.33
N PRO A 105 7.53 -1.15 8.79
CA PRO A 105 7.03 -1.22 7.42
C PRO A 105 5.94 -0.20 7.21
N ARG A 106 5.93 0.48 6.04
CA ARG A 106 5.00 1.57 5.77
C ARG A 106 4.34 1.37 4.40
N VAL A 107 3.09 1.80 4.33
CA VAL A 107 2.28 1.83 3.10
C VAL A 107 1.87 3.26 2.79
N PRO A 108 1.61 3.60 1.52
CA PRO A 108 1.08 4.91 1.15
C PRO A 108 -0.25 5.20 1.85
N VAL A 109 -0.53 6.47 2.11
CA VAL A 109 -1.87 6.89 2.56
C VAL A 109 -2.79 7.10 1.37
N TYR A 110 -4.04 6.79 1.58
CA TYR A 110 -5.14 7.02 0.66
C TYR A 110 -6.26 7.75 1.38
N TYR A 111 -6.99 8.61 0.69
CA TYR A 111 -8.08 9.40 1.29
C TYR A 111 -9.36 9.16 0.50
N ASP A 112 -10.31 8.48 1.12
CA ASP A 112 -11.64 8.30 0.54
C ASP A 112 -12.70 9.11 1.30
N ASN A 113 -13.77 9.52 0.62
CA ASN A 113 -14.90 10.23 1.19
C ASN A 113 -14.55 11.48 2.02
N LEU A 114 -13.49 12.18 1.66
CA LEU A 114 -13.04 13.45 2.26
C LEU A 114 -13.17 14.63 1.26
N PRO A 115 -14.34 14.86 0.65
CA PRO A 115 -14.50 15.80 -0.48
C PRO A 115 -14.30 17.28 -0.12
N TRP A 116 -14.17 17.60 1.16
CA TRP A 116 -13.93 18.97 1.64
C TRP A 116 -12.49 19.43 1.50
N PHE A 117 -11.55 18.53 1.28
CA PHE A 117 -10.11 18.79 1.34
C PHE A 117 -9.40 18.25 0.11
N ALA A 118 -8.35 18.97 -0.31
CA ALA A 118 -7.37 18.41 -1.22
C ALA A 118 -6.35 17.56 -0.44
N ASP A 119 -5.74 16.57 -1.09
CA ASP A 119 -4.74 15.68 -0.49
C ASP A 119 -3.57 16.44 0.16
N GLY A 120 -3.14 17.55 -0.49
CA GLY A 120 -2.08 18.39 0.04
C GLY A 120 -2.44 18.97 1.41
N GLU A 121 -3.68 19.40 1.61
CA GLU A 121 -4.17 19.96 2.86
C GLU A 121 -4.25 18.88 3.97
N LEU A 122 -4.69 17.68 3.62
CA LEU A 122 -4.71 16.53 4.52
C LEU A 122 -3.28 16.11 4.92
N ASN A 123 -2.39 16.02 3.94
CA ASN A 123 -0.96 15.73 4.17
C ASN A 123 -0.30 16.78 5.07
N ASP A 124 -0.59 18.06 4.90
CA ASP A 124 -0.03 19.13 5.72
C ASP A 124 -0.55 19.08 7.16
N ALA A 125 -1.84 18.74 7.35
CA ALA A 125 -2.43 18.54 8.67
C ALA A 125 -1.75 17.36 9.40
N ILE A 126 -1.56 16.23 8.73
CA ILE A 126 -0.85 15.09 9.30
C ILE A 126 0.61 15.45 9.62
N ARG A 127 1.30 16.14 8.69
CA ARG A 127 2.71 16.55 8.88
C ARG A 127 2.91 17.51 10.04
N ALA A 128 1.91 18.32 10.36
CA ALA A 128 1.93 19.21 11.51
C ALA A 128 2.00 18.43 12.85
N LYS A 129 1.40 17.24 12.93
CA LYS A 129 1.48 16.34 14.11
C LYS A 129 2.60 15.31 14.01
N LEU A 130 2.83 14.78 12.82
CA LEU A 130 3.84 13.77 12.51
C LEU A 130 4.89 14.37 11.58
N SER A 131 5.90 15.02 12.13
CA SER A 131 6.92 15.78 11.36
C SER A 131 7.76 14.92 10.40
N LEU A 132 7.76 13.59 10.57
CA LEU A 132 8.39 12.61 9.67
C LEU A 132 7.44 12.09 8.58
N PHE A 133 6.20 12.51 8.57
CA PHE A 133 5.23 12.05 7.56
C PHE A 133 5.64 12.50 6.15
N ASP A 134 5.79 11.55 5.26
CA ASP A 134 6.21 11.72 3.87
C ASP A 134 5.17 11.25 2.83
N GLY A 135 3.95 10.92 3.28
CA GLY A 135 2.89 10.35 2.47
C GLY A 135 2.67 8.86 2.73
N SER A 136 3.46 8.27 3.66
CA SER A 136 3.33 6.86 4.03
C SER A 136 3.24 6.72 5.54
N LEU A 137 2.47 5.72 6.00
CA LEU A 137 2.29 5.39 7.42
C LEU A 137 2.50 3.89 7.65
N PRO A 138 2.81 3.48 8.89
CA PRO A 138 2.83 2.06 9.27
C PRO A 138 1.46 1.40 9.05
N GLU A 139 1.45 0.09 8.81
CA GLU A 139 0.20 -0.67 8.67
C GLU A 139 -0.62 -0.73 9.96
N ALA A 140 0.00 -0.54 11.11
CA ALA A 140 -0.66 -0.49 12.41
C ALA A 140 0.12 0.38 13.41
N GLY A 141 -0.53 0.85 14.46
CA GLY A 141 0.10 1.54 15.58
C GLY A 141 -0.29 3.01 15.74
N ALA A 142 0.31 3.66 16.74
CA ALA A 142 -0.06 5.00 17.20
C ALA A 142 0.05 6.11 16.14
N ALA A 143 0.88 5.92 15.10
CA ALA A 143 0.98 6.89 14.01
C ALA A 143 -0.33 7.07 13.24
N LEU A 144 -1.13 6.00 13.12
CA LEU A 144 -2.44 6.04 12.45
C LEU A 144 -3.44 6.86 13.26
N ASP A 145 -3.51 6.62 14.58
CA ASP A 145 -4.38 7.39 15.47
C ASP A 145 -4.01 8.87 15.48
N GLN A 146 -2.71 9.20 15.43
CA GLN A 146 -2.23 10.58 15.35
C GLN A 146 -2.59 11.23 14.01
N ALA A 147 -2.50 10.49 12.90
CA ALA A 147 -2.91 10.97 11.58
C ALA A 147 -4.44 11.18 11.53
N ALA A 148 -5.23 10.22 12.00
CA ALA A 148 -6.69 10.37 12.11
C ALA A 148 -7.07 11.56 12.99
N ALA A 149 -6.39 11.76 14.14
CA ALA A 149 -6.61 12.92 14.99
C ALA A 149 -6.25 14.25 14.31
N ALA A 150 -5.22 14.27 13.44
CA ALA A 150 -4.88 15.46 12.67
C ALA A 150 -5.98 15.83 11.66
N ILE A 151 -6.54 14.84 10.98
CA ILE A 151 -7.64 15.04 10.04
C ILE A 151 -8.92 15.44 10.78
N ASN A 152 -9.20 14.83 11.95
CA ASN A 152 -10.35 15.21 12.78
C ASN A 152 -10.27 16.66 13.28
N ASP A 153 -9.07 17.14 13.65
CA ASP A 153 -8.87 18.55 14.00
C ASP A 153 -9.11 19.47 12.80
N LEU A 154 -8.73 19.04 11.61
CA LEU A 154 -8.98 19.78 10.37
C LEU A 154 -10.50 19.83 10.06
N LEU A 155 -11.22 18.70 10.20
CA LEU A 155 -12.70 18.66 10.10
C LEU A 155 -13.34 19.61 11.09
N ALA A 156 -12.94 19.56 12.36
CA ALA A 156 -13.44 20.41 13.41
C ALA A 156 -13.19 21.91 13.14
N SER A 157 -12.03 22.26 12.57
CA SER A 157 -11.71 23.64 12.19
C SER A 157 -12.68 24.22 11.15
N ARG A 158 -13.28 23.38 10.32
CA ARG A 158 -14.35 23.73 9.37
C ARG A 158 -15.75 23.48 9.88
N GLN A 159 -15.92 23.21 11.18
CA GLN A 159 -17.21 22.93 11.83
C GLN A 159 -17.93 21.70 11.25
N LEU A 160 -17.19 20.76 10.68
CA LEU A 160 -17.68 19.47 10.21
C LEU A 160 -17.77 18.50 11.39
N LYS A 161 -18.83 17.69 11.45
CA LYS A 161 -19.11 16.79 12.58
C LYS A 161 -18.68 15.34 12.33
N GLN A 162 -18.21 15.07 11.12
CA GLN A 162 -17.73 13.76 10.72
C GLN A 162 -16.49 13.39 11.52
N THR A 163 -16.27 12.08 11.68
CA THR A 163 -15.07 11.51 12.29
C THR A 163 -14.38 10.62 11.25
N VAL A 164 -13.08 10.76 11.16
CA VAL A 164 -12.24 9.93 10.28
C VAL A 164 -11.96 8.59 10.94
N GLU A 165 -12.16 7.54 10.19
CA GLU A 165 -11.69 6.19 10.46
C GLU A 165 -10.56 5.83 9.51
N HIS A 166 -9.82 4.77 9.81
CA HIS A 166 -8.76 4.28 8.93
C HIS A 166 -8.75 2.76 8.89
N GLU A 167 -8.39 2.21 7.73
CA GLU A 167 -8.22 0.78 7.54
C GLU A 167 -7.13 0.47 6.49
N LEU A 168 -6.55 -0.72 6.59
CA LEU A 168 -5.60 -1.21 5.61
C LEU A 168 -6.38 -1.92 4.49
N ILE A 169 -6.31 -1.37 3.28
CA ILE A 169 -6.99 -1.93 2.10
C ILE A 169 -5.99 -2.28 1.00
N ALA A 170 -6.41 -3.12 0.05
CA ALA A 170 -5.66 -3.31 -1.19
C ALA A 170 -5.57 -1.99 -1.96
N ASN A 171 -4.41 -1.71 -2.53
CA ASN A 171 -4.22 -0.48 -3.29
C ASN A 171 -5.12 -0.45 -4.54
N PRO A 172 -6.08 0.47 -4.66
CA PRO A 172 -6.98 0.53 -5.81
C PRO A 172 -6.29 0.90 -7.13
N LEU A 173 -5.06 1.43 -7.06
CA LEU A 173 -4.32 1.94 -8.22
C LEU A 173 -3.07 1.12 -8.58
N GLY A 174 -2.84 -0.01 -7.92
CA GLY A 174 -1.65 -0.83 -8.18
C GLY A 174 -1.45 -1.94 -7.17
N ASP A 175 -0.23 -2.46 -7.10
CA ASP A 175 0.11 -3.55 -6.19
C ASP A 175 0.24 -3.09 -4.74
N GLY A 176 0.11 -4.06 -3.83
CA GLY A 176 0.29 -3.87 -2.40
C GLY A 176 -0.92 -3.30 -1.68
N ASN A 177 -0.68 -2.70 -0.51
CA ASN A 177 -1.71 -2.12 0.34
C ASN A 177 -1.54 -0.61 0.48
N VAL A 178 -2.62 0.07 0.87
CA VAL A 178 -2.64 1.47 1.29
C VAL A 178 -3.38 1.61 2.61
N GLN A 179 -3.04 2.65 3.38
CA GLN A 179 -3.78 3.03 4.57
C GLN A 179 -4.86 4.03 4.16
N ASP A 180 -6.10 3.58 4.08
CA ASP A 180 -7.23 4.41 3.74
C ASP A 180 -7.74 5.20 4.95
N PHE A 181 -7.94 6.50 4.77
CA PHE A 181 -8.60 7.40 5.71
C PHE A 181 -9.90 7.88 5.10
N HIS A 182 -11.03 7.59 5.74
CA HIS A 182 -12.36 7.93 5.26
C HIS A 182 -13.29 8.38 6.37
N VAL A 183 -14.41 9.00 6.01
CA VAL A 183 -15.51 9.28 6.92
C VAL A 183 -16.70 8.38 6.60
N GLN A 184 -17.35 7.88 7.65
CA GLN A 184 -18.58 7.11 7.52
C GLN A 184 -19.82 8.04 7.46
N ASP A 185 -20.95 7.49 7.04
CA ASP A 185 -22.28 8.14 7.05
C ASP A 185 -22.37 9.46 6.26
N VAL A 186 -21.60 9.56 5.16
CA VAL A 186 -21.68 10.70 4.26
C VAL A 186 -22.35 10.27 2.95
N SER A 187 -23.54 10.81 2.69
CA SER A 187 -24.30 10.52 1.47
C SER A 187 -24.10 11.62 0.44
N PHE A 188 -22.95 11.58 -0.24
CA PHE A 188 -22.72 12.37 -1.45
C PHE A 188 -22.87 11.50 -2.68
N TYR A 189 -23.25 12.13 -3.80
CA TYR A 189 -23.40 11.46 -5.10
C TYR A 189 -22.59 12.20 -6.15
N ILE A 190 -22.08 11.49 -7.14
CA ILE A 190 -21.32 12.07 -8.26
C ILE A 190 -22.30 12.75 -9.22
N ALA A 191 -22.31 14.09 -9.27
CA ALA A 191 -23.14 14.84 -10.22
C ALA A 191 -22.59 14.80 -11.63
N SER A 192 -21.29 15.06 -11.77
CA SER A 192 -20.57 15.09 -13.04
C SER A 192 -19.09 14.79 -12.79
N VAL A 193 -18.40 14.30 -13.82
CA VAL A 193 -16.95 14.22 -13.83
C VAL A 193 -16.46 15.02 -15.03
N GLU A 194 -15.65 16.04 -14.77
CA GLU A 194 -15.01 16.89 -15.77
C GLU A 194 -13.50 16.66 -15.77
N PHE A 195 -12.92 16.70 -16.96
CA PHE A 195 -11.49 16.47 -17.16
C PHE A 195 -10.75 17.75 -17.50
N GLY A 196 -9.50 17.87 -17.07
CA GLY A 196 -8.59 18.94 -17.48
C GLY A 196 -8.23 18.91 -18.96
N ASP A 197 -8.50 17.82 -19.66
CA ASP A 197 -8.40 17.68 -21.12
C ASP A 197 -9.78 17.76 -21.78
N PRO A 198 -10.07 18.87 -22.53
CA PRO A 198 -11.36 19.02 -23.21
C PRO A 198 -11.63 17.94 -24.26
N SER A 199 -10.62 17.26 -24.80
CA SER A 199 -10.79 16.22 -25.82
C SER A 199 -11.51 14.98 -25.27
N LEU A 200 -11.38 14.71 -23.97
CA LEU A 200 -12.13 13.64 -23.29
C LEU A 200 -13.61 13.98 -23.18
N SER A 201 -13.95 15.23 -22.87
CA SER A 201 -15.34 15.66 -22.74
C SER A 201 -16.10 15.56 -24.07
N ALA A 202 -15.38 15.60 -25.19
CA ALA A 202 -15.94 15.40 -26.53
C ALA A 202 -15.96 13.93 -27.00
N SER A 203 -15.43 13.00 -26.18
CA SER A 203 -15.34 11.59 -26.52
C SER A 203 -16.64 10.86 -26.16
N HIS A 204 -17.33 10.32 -27.16
CA HIS A 204 -18.54 9.51 -26.93
C HIS A 204 -18.27 8.24 -26.09
N VAL A 205 -17.08 7.68 -26.20
CA VAL A 205 -16.66 6.53 -25.37
C VAL A 205 -16.60 6.93 -23.89
N VAL A 206 -16.03 8.10 -23.60
CA VAL A 206 -15.96 8.62 -22.22
C VAL A 206 -17.34 8.98 -21.70
N GLU A 207 -18.18 9.63 -22.51
CA GLU A 207 -19.57 9.96 -22.17
C GLU A 207 -20.36 8.70 -21.78
N GLN A 208 -20.24 7.64 -22.57
CA GLN A 208 -20.89 6.37 -22.28
C GLN A 208 -20.35 5.74 -20.98
N ALA A 209 -19.03 5.75 -20.77
CA ALA A 209 -18.40 5.23 -19.57
C ALA A 209 -18.77 6.03 -18.32
N LEU A 210 -18.91 7.37 -18.42
CA LEU A 210 -19.34 8.24 -17.34
C LEU A 210 -20.72 7.88 -16.78
N SER A 211 -21.61 7.33 -17.62
CA SER A 211 -22.94 6.87 -17.18
C SER A 211 -22.86 5.80 -16.08
N ALA A 212 -21.76 5.08 -15.99
CA ALA A 212 -21.54 4.05 -14.98
C ALA A 212 -21.23 4.62 -13.59
N VAL A 213 -20.72 5.85 -13.50
CA VAL A 213 -20.31 6.49 -12.25
C VAL A 213 -21.23 7.66 -11.85
N GLN A 214 -21.85 8.33 -12.78
CA GLN A 214 -22.80 9.44 -12.49
C GLN A 214 -24.00 8.94 -11.68
N GLY A 215 -24.41 9.70 -10.67
CA GLY A 215 -25.50 9.36 -9.77
C GLY A 215 -25.18 8.26 -8.75
N LYS A 216 -23.97 7.67 -8.80
CA LYS A 216 -23.49 6.73 -7.79
C LYS A 216 -23.05 7.47 -6.52
N PRO A 217 -23.03 6.79 -5.36
CA PRO A 217 -22.41 7.33 -4.16
C PRO A 217 -20.97 7.76 -4.45
N TYR A 218 -20.60 8.93 -3.95
CA TYR A 218 -19.25 9.43 -4.09
C TYR A 218 -18.30 8.57 -3.27
N SER A 219 -17.31 8.01 -3.94
CA SER A 219 -16.13 7.41 -3.38
C SER A 219 -14.99 7.74 -4.31
N ARG A 220 -13.88 8.17 -3.76
CA ARG A 220 -12.67 8.42 -4.53
C ARG A 220 -12.19 7.13 -5.20
N MET A 221 -12.26 6.00 -4.49
CA MET A 221 -11.92 4.69 -5.03
C MET A 221 -12.73 4.37 -6.29
N THR A 222 -14.04 4.62 -6.28
CA THR A 222 -14.91 4.42 -7.46
C THR A 222 -14.43 5.26 -8.64
N ILE A 223 -14.03 6.51 -8.39
CA ILE A 223 -13.54 7.40 -9.46
C ILE A 223 -12.16 6.95 -9.93
N ASP A 224 -11.25 6.63 -9.03
CA ASP A 224 -9.89 6.21 -9.37
C ASP A 224 -9.88 4.90 -10.16
N LEU A 225 -10.70 3.93 -9.82
CA LEU A 225 -10.91 2.71 -10.61
C LEU A 225 -11.48 3.03 -11.99
N PHE A 226 -12.49 3.89 -12.08
CA PHE A 226 -13.01 4.35 -13.36
C PHE A 226 -11.93 5.03 -14.22
N LEU A 227 -11.09 5.87 -13.62
CA LEU A 227 -9.99 6.54 -14.31
C LEU A 227 -8.94 5.55 -14.82
N SER A 228 -8.56 4.56 -13.99
CA SER A 228 -7.54 3.57 -14.35
C SER A 228 -8.02 2.59 -15.42
N GLU A 229 -9.26 2.12 -15.33
CA GLU A 229 -9.80 1.07 -16.20
C GLU A 229 -10.43 1.60 -17.49
N GLN A 230 -11.04 2.79 -17.45
CA GLN A 230 -11.82 3.30 -18.59
C GLN A 230 -11.18 4.51 -19.28
N VAL A 231 -10.52 5.39 -18.54
CA VAL A 231 -9.99 6.64 -19.09
C VAL A 231 -8.51 6.53 -19.51
N ARG A 232 -7.66 6.05 -18.61
CA ARG A 232 -6.21 5.90 -18.86
C ARG A 232 -5.89 5.07 -20.10
N PRO A 233 -6.56 3.92 -20.37
CA PRO A 233 -6.34 3.13 -21.58
C PRO A 233 -6.54 3.90 -22.87
N LEU A 234 -7.47 4.87 -22.92
CA LEU A 234 -7.70 5.69 -24.11
C LEU A 234 -6.50 6.55 -24.51
N TYR A 235 -5.73 6.98 -23.54
CA TYR A 235 -4.47 7.70 -23.76
C TYR A 235 -3.34 6.75 -24.14
N LEU A 236 -3.20 5.65 -23.39
CA LEU A 236 -2.15 4.65 -23.62
C LEU A 236 -2.22 4.07 -25.05
N GLN A 237 -3.43 3.78 -25.54
CA GLN A 237 -3.66 3.31 -26.92
C GLN A 237 -3.17 4.29 -27.99
N ARG A 238 -3.12 5.58 -27.67
CA ARG A 238 -2.69 6.66 -28.56
C ARG A 238 -1.23 7.06 -28.38
N GLY A 239 -0.47 6.33 -27.55
CA GLY A 239 0.95 6.58 -27.31
C GLY A 239 1.26 7.63 -26.25
N TYR A 240 0.29 8.13 -25.51
CA TYR A 240 0.52 9.05 -24.40
C TYR A 240 0.93 8.28 -23.14
N LEU A 241 2.10 7.65 -23.17
CA LEU A 241 2.55 6.74 -22.13
C LEU A 241 2.79 7.41 -20.77
N ARG A 242 3.04 8.72 -20.75
CA ARG A 242 3.29 9.50 -19.53
C ARG A 242 2.08 10.33 -19.11
N VAL A 243 0.88 9.97 -19.57
CA VAL A 243 -0.33 10.61 -19.08
C VAL A 243 -0.48 10.43 -17.58
N THR A 244 -0.77 11.52 -16.88
CA THR A 244 -1.12 11.51 -15.46
C THR A 244 -2.54 12.03 -15.30
N LEU A 245 -3.37 11.23 -14.64
CA LEU A 245 -4.68 11.61 -14.15
C LEU A 245 -4.48 11.96 -12.68
N GLY A 246 -4.61 13.25 -12.36
CA GLY A 246 -4.40 13.72 -10.98
C GLY A 246 -5.56 13.33 -10.06
N PRO A 247 -5.38 13.50 -8.74
CA PRO A 247 -6.43 13.15 -7.78
C PRO A 247 -7.72 13.92 -8.05
N PRO A 248 -8.89 13.24 -7.97
CA PRO A 248 -10.19 13.88 -8.13
C PRO A 248 -10.39 15.02 -7.13
N GLN A 249 -10.90 16.15 -7.60
CA GLN A 249 -11.15 17.36 -6.83
C GLN A 249 -12.62 17.76 -6.93
N ILE A 250 -13.18 18.25 -5.84
CA ILE A 250 -14.54 18.82 -5.89
C ILE A 250 -14.43 20.29 -6.26
N ARG A 251 -15.01 20.68 -7.40
CA ARG A 251 -15.09 22.08 -7.86
C ARG A 251 -16.45 22.67 -7.59
N LEU A 252 -16.56 23.43 -6.51
CA LEU A 252 -17.76 24.17 -6.21
C LEU A 252 -17.70 25.57 -6.85
N THR A 253 -18.78 25.97 -7.52
CA THR A 253 -18.99 27.36 -7.92
C THR A 253 -19.54 28.14 -6.73
N GLY A 254 -18.65 28.71 -5.88
CA GLY A 254 -19.07 29.49 -4.70
C GLY A 254 -18.03 29.55 -3.59
N ASN A 255 -18.45 30.04 -2.43
CA ASN A 255 -17.57 30.17 -1.27
C ASN A 255 -17.29 28.77 -0.65
N PRO A 256 -16.01 28.38 -0.46
CA PRO A 256 -15.63 27.08 0.13
C PRO A 256 -16.16 26.83 1.56
N SER A 257 -16.66 27.88 2.23
CA SER A 257 -17.26 27.77 3.56
C SER A 257 -18.74 27.29 3.55
N GLN A 258 -19.33 27.06 2.39
CA GLN A 258 -20.70 26.55 2.30
C GLN A 258 -20.72 25.02 2.46
N LYS A 259 -21.84 24.53 3.06
CA LYS A 259 -22.16 23.10 3.10
C LYS A 259 -22.07 22.52 1.68
N LEU A 260 -21.34 21.42 1.52
CA LEU A 260 -21.28 20.72 0.23
C LEU A 260 -22.69 20.32 -0.22
N PRO A 261 -23.01 20.45 -1.52
CA PRO A 261 -24.25 19.92 -2.06
C PRO A 261 -24.22 18.39 -2.02
N GLU A 262 -25.37 17.74 -1.98
CA GLU A 262 -25.46 16.27 -2.06
C GLU A 262 -24.90 15.73 -3.40
N GLN A 263 -25.00 16.53 -4.45
CA GLN A 263 -24.52 16.23 -5.79
C GLN A 263 -23.16 16.94 -6.01
N LEU A 264 -22.07 16.18 -6.09
CA LEU A 264 -20.72 16.71 -6.18
C LEU A 264 -20.22 16.77 -7.63
N PRO A 265 -19.84 17.96 -8.13
CA PRO A 265 -19.11 18.10 -9.39
C PRO A 265 -17.65 17.73 -9.15
N VAL A 266 -17.20 16.63 -9.78
CA VAL A 266 -15.83 16.13 -9.69
C VAL A 266 -15.03 16.66 -10.86
N PHE A 267 -13.82 17.14 -10.60
CA PHE A 267 -12.86 17.55 -11.60
C PHE A 267 -11.59 16.69 -11.48
N VAL A 268 -11.13 16.17 -12.61
CA VAL A 268 -9.90 15.37 -12.71
C VAL A 268 -8.85 16.16 -13.47
N PRO A 269 -7.76 16.60 -12.81
CA PRO A 269 -6.62 17.19 -13.50
C PRO A 269 -5.99 16.18 -14.46
N VAL A 270 -5.69 16.59 -15.70
CA VAL A 270 -5.06 15.73 -16.70
C VAL A 270 -3.79 16.40 -17.23
N THR A 271 -2.68 15.68 -17.19
CA THR A 271 -1.45 16.06 -17.88
C THR A 271 -1.13 15.00 -18.92
N ILE A 272 -1.29 15.34 -20.21
CA ILE A 272 -1.28 14.36 -21.31
C ILE A 272 0.15 13.91 -21.63
N GLY A 273 1.12 14.82 -21.66
CA GLY A 273 2.48 14.56 -22.16
C GLY A 273 2.56 14.50 -23.69
N GLY A 274 3.63 13.92 -24.21
CA GLY A 274 3.86 13.70 -25.65
C GLY A 274 3.42 12.31 -26.10
N ILE A 275 3.23 12.15 -27.42
CA ILE A 275 3.06 10.84 -28.06
C ILE A 275 4.46 10.24 -28.24
N TYR A 276 4.64 8.99 -27.81
CA TYR A 276 5.88 8.26 -27.96
C TYR A 276 5.79 7.25 -29.11
N HIS A 277 6.95 7.02 -29.76
CA HIS A 277 7.12 6.00 -30.79
C HIS A 277 7.99 4.86 -30.27
N TRP A 278 7.65 3.65 -30.66
CA TRP A 278 8.30 2.42 -30.23
C TRP A 278 9.72 2.28 -30.79
N LYS A 279 10.67 1.89 -29.95
CA LYS A 279 11.99 1.37 -30.34
C LYS A 279 12.09 -0.10 -29.97
N GLU A 280 12.82 -0.85 -30.78
CA GLU A 280 13.11 -2.26 -30.53
C GLU A 280 13.69 -2.44 -29.12
N PRO A 281 13.14 -3.35 -28.29
CA PRO A 281 13.65 -3.61 -26.96
C PRO A 281 14.99 -4.35 -27.00
N GLN A 282 15.83 -4.09 -25.98
CA GLN A 282 17.09 -4.79 -25.80
C GLN A 282 16.88 -5.93 -24.79
N TRP A 283 16.90 -7.16 -25.31
CA TRP A 283 16.72 -8.36 -24.50
C TRP A 283 18.05 -8.91 -23.97
N SER A 284 18.02 -9.44 -22.74
CA SER A 284 19.14 -10.10 -22.09
C SER A 284 18.66 -11.27 -21.22
N GLY A 285 19.46 -12.34 -21.11
CA GLY A 285 19.13 -13.52 -20.31
C GLY A 285 18.16 -14.51 -20.98
N ASN A 286 17.67 -14.20 -22.18
CA ASN A 286 16.72 -15.00 -22.95
C ASN A 286 17.44 -16.02 -23.85
N SER A 287 17.82 -17.17 -23.29
CA SER A 287 18.52 -18.25 -24.00
C SER A 287 17.57 -19.27 -24.65
N VAL A 288 16.39 -19.47 -24.08
CA VAL A 288 15.37 -20.41 -24.57
C VAL A 288 14.56 -19.83 -25.72
N LEU A 289 14.19 -18.56 -25.60
CA LEU A 289 13.44 -17.84 -26.64
C LEU A 289 14.33 -16.78 -27.28
N SER A 290 14.26 -16.68 -28.60
CA SER A 290 15.01 -15.64 -29.31
C SER A 290 14.43 -14.26 -29.03
N SER A 291 15.27 -13.21 -29.06
CA SER A 291 14.82 -11.82 -28.97
C SER A 291 13.77 -11.47 -30.03
N ILE A 292 13.89 -12.06 -31.22
CA ILE A 292 12.91 -11.87 -32.31
C ILE A 292 11.55 -12.47 -31.94
N THR A 293 11.55 -13.69 -31.35
CA THR A 293 10.30 -14.30 -30.88
C THR A 293 9.63 -13.43 -29.85
N LEU A 294 10.37 -12.99 -28.83
CA LEU A 294 9.86 -12.15 -27.73
C LEU A 294 9.39 -10.78 -28.24
N SER A 295 10.13 -10.14 -29.17
CA SER A 295 9.71 -8.87 -29.77
C SER A 295 8.43 -9.02 -30.60
N ASN A 296 8.22 -10.16 -31.26
CA ASN A 296 7.01 -10.42 -32.01
C ASN A 296 5.77 -10.51 -31.09
N GLU A 297 5.93 -10.98 -29.84
CA GLU A 297 4.84 -11.00 -28.88
C GLU A 297 4.40 -9.60 -28.47
N ILE A 298 5.28 -8.61 -28.49
CA ILE A 298 4.89 -7.19 -28.27
C ILE A 298 4.02 -6.70 -29.45
N GLY A 299 4.31 -7.14 -30.67
CA GLY A 299 3.52 -6.85 -31.85
C GLY A 299 3.66 -5.40 -32.38
N LEU A 300 4.67 -4.65 -31.94
CA LEU A 300 5.01 -3.29 -32.42
C LEU A 300 6.29 -3.32 -33.24
N ARG A 301 6.34 -2.46 -34.27
CA ARG A 301 7.54 -2.26 -35.09
C ARG A 301 8.22 -0.94 -34.71
N PRO A 302 9.56 -0.86 -34.83
CA PRO A 302 10.26 0.40 -34.61
C PRO A 302 9.64 1.54 -35.46
N GLY A 303 9.30 2.66 -34.77
CA GLY A 303 8.62 3.81 -35.36
C GLY A 303 7.10 3.81 -35.24
N ASP A 304 6.46 2.72 -34.89
CA ASP A 304 5.03 2.69 -34.59
C ASP A 304 4.71 3.59 -33.40
N VAL A 305 3.47 4.09 -33.33
CA VAL A 305 2.98 4.72 -32.09
C VAL A 305 3.04 3.69 -30.97
N ALA A 306 3.69 4.02 -29.88
CA ALA A 306 3.86 3.13 -28.73
C ALA A 306 2.52 2.98 -27.99
N ASN A 307 1.69 2.05 -28.43
CA ASN A 307 0.42 1.71 -27.79
C ASN A 307 0.69 1.02 -26.44
N GLY A 308 0.49 1.73 -25.32
CA GLY A 308 0.77 1.21 -23.98
C GLY A 308 0.02 -0.06 -23.64
N MET A 309 -1.26 -0.16 -24.03
CA MET A 309 -2.05 -1.37 -23.79
C MET A 309 -1.52 -2.58 -24.56
N GLN A 310 -1.04 -2.35 -25.80
CA GLN A 310 -0.44 -3.41 -26.60
C GLN A 310 0.91 -3.85 -26.02
N ILE A 311 1.67 -2.90 -25.49
CA ILE A 311 2.96 -3.17 -24.82
C ILE A 311 2.73 -4.04 -23.58
N GLU A 312 1.79 -3.66 -22.71
CA GLU A 312 1.44 -4.42 -21.48
C GLU A 312 1.01 -5.86 -21.85
N ALA A 313 0.02 -5.99 -22.74
CA ALA A 313 -0.42 -7.30 -23.22
C ALA A 313 0.70 -8.10 -23.92
N GLY A 314 1.69 -7.42 -24.51
CA GLY A 314 2.84 -8.04 -25.13
C GLY A 314 3.79 -8.68 -24.14
N TRP A 315 4.02 -8.06 -22.98
CA TRP A 315 4.80 -8.67 -21.90
C TRP A 315 4.13 -9.93 -21.36
N ASP A 316 2.80 -9.91 -21.21
CA ASP A 316 2.02 -11.08 -20.77
C ASP A 316 2.17 -12.23 -21.76
N ARG A 317 2.00 -11.98 -23.07
CA ARG A 317 2.20 -13.01 -24.11
C ARG A 317 3.62 -13.55 -24.14
N ALA A 318 4.63 -12.68 -23.95
CA ALA A 318 6.02 -13.13 -23.88
C ALA A 318 6.24 -14.06 -22.66
N HIS A 319 5.60 -13.77 -21.54
CA HIS A 319 5.62 -14.64 -20.36
C HIS A 319 4.87 -15.97 -20.58
N GLU A 320 3.71 -15.94 -21.25
CA GLU A 320 2.96 -17.13 -21.65
C GLU A 320 3.79 -18.06 -22.54
N GLU A 321 4.58 -17.51 -23.48
CA GLU A 321 5.46 -18.27 -24.36
C GLU A 321 6.52 -19.08 -23.61
N TYR A 322 6.99 -18.59 -22.46
CA TYR A 322 7.82 -19.37 -21.53
C TYR A 322 7.02 -20.47 -20.84
N GLY A 323 5.81 -20.18 -20.41
CA GLY A 323 4.89 -21.16 -19.80
C GLY A 323 4.54 -22.33 -20.73
N HIS A 324 4.37 -22.08 -22.03
CA HIS A 324 4.16 -23.11 -23.07
C HIS A 324 5.34 -24.08 -23.20
N ARG A 325 6.51 -23.67 -22.75
CA ARG A 325 7.75 -24.48 -22.79
C ARG A 325 8.16 -25.01 -21.42
N GLY A 326 7.26 -24.92 -20.43
CA GLY A 326 7.48 -25.43 -19.08
C GLY A 326 8.33 -24.52 -18.18
N TYR A 327 8.62 -23.30 -18.57
CA TYR A 327 9.36 -22.32 -17.75
C TYR A 327 8.38 -21.50 -16.91
N LEU A 328 7.77 -22.13 -15.92
CA LEU A 328 6.67 -21.54 -15.12
C LEU A 328 7.11 -20.39 -14.19
N ASP A 329 8.39 -20.37 -13.82
CA ASP A 329 8.98 -19.35 -12.94
C ASP A 329 9.72 -18.25 -13.73
N ALA A 330 9.57 -18.22 -15.06
CA ALA A 330 10.21 -17.19 -15.89
C ALA A 330 9.77 -15.80 -15.45
N LYS A 331 10.71 -14.87 -15.34
CA LYS A 331 10.47 -13.47 -15.02
C LYS A 331 10.98 -12.61 -16.15
N ILE A 332 10.17 -11.64 -16.55
CA ILE A 332 10.49 -10.65 -17.57
C ILE A 332 10.41 -9.28 -16.89
N ASP A 333 11.56 -8.60 -16.79
CA ASP A 333 11.68 -7.32 -16.10
C ASP A 333 12.02 -6.21 -17.12
N PRO A 334 11.01 -5.50 -17.69
CA PRO A 334 11.22 -4.41 -18.62
C PRO A 334 11.53 -3.11 -17.89
N VAL A 335 12.67 -2.50 -18.17
CA VAL A 335 13.06 -1.17 -17.69
C VAL A 335 12.88 -0.16 -18.82
N VAL A 336 11.92 0.76 -18.62
CA VAL A 336 11.55 1.78 -19.60
C VAL A 336 12.52 2.96 -19.60
N THR A 337 12.82 3.49 -20.79
CA THR A 337 13.54 4.74 -20.98
C THR A 337 12.81 5.61 -22.01
N TYR A 338 12.51 6.86 -21.62
CA TYR A 338 11.87 7.85 -22.47
C TYR A 338 12.88 8.85 -23.01
N ASP A 339 12.84 9.11 -24.31
CA ASP A 339 13.56 10.19 -24.96
C ASP A 339 12.54 11.29 -25.35
N ASP A 340 12.44 12.32 -24.51
CA ASP A 340 11.46 13.40 -24.68
C ASP A 340 11.77 14.30 -25.90
N GLN A 341 13.05 14.34 -26.36
CA GLN A 341 13.42 15.11 -27.54
C GLN A 341 13.08 14.39 -28.85
N ALA A 342 13.37 13.09 -28.89
CA ALA A 342 13.07 12.27 -30.04
C ALA A 342 11.64 11.70 -30.02
N HIS A 343 10.89 11.91 -28.92
CA HIS A 343 9.58 11.32 -28.69
C HIS A 343 9.57 9.79 -28.88
N THR A 344 10.56 9.10 -28.30
CA THR A 344 10.67 7.66 -28.41
C THR A 344 10.72 7.00 -27.05
N VAL A 345 10.20 5.78 -26.99
CA VAL A 345 10.31 4.90 -25.81
C VAL A 345 11.09 3.64 -26.18
N SER A 346 11.98 3.23 -25.30
CA SER A 346 12.76 2.01 -25.42
C SER A 346 12.73 1.23 -24.09
N PHE A 347 13.00 -0.09 -24.19
CA PHE A 347 13.02 -0.97 -23.05
C PHE A 347 14.30 -1.78 -23.01
N ALA A 348 14.97 -1.80 -21.85
CA ALA A 348 16.00 -2.80 -21.54
C ALA A 348 15.30 -3.90 -20.75
N VAL A 349 15.26 -5.12 -21.33
CA VAL A 349 14.49 -6.23 -20.77
C VAL A 349 15.41 -7.31 -20.29
N SER A 350 15.39 -7.61 -18.99
CA SER A 350 16.09 -8.74 -18.41
C SER A 350 15.13 -9.90 -18.22
N VAL A 351 15.59 -11.09 -18.61
CA VAL A 351 14.82 -12.33 -18.47
C VAL A 351 15.56 -13.28 -17.54
N ALA A 352 14.86 -13.78 -16.53
CA ALA A 352 15.32 -14.88 -15.69
C ALA A 352 14.42 -16.09 -15.96
N GLU A 353 14.90 -17.00 -16.83
CA GLU A 353 14.09 -18.09 -17.40
C GLU A 353 13.68 -19.15 -16.35
N GLY A 354 14.50 -19.33 -15.30
CA GLY A 354 14.26 -20.36 -14.30
C GLY A 354 14.59 -21.77 -14.82
N VAL A 355 13.92 -22.79 -14.25
CA VAL A 355 14.08 -24.19 -14.66
C VAL A 355 12.90 -24.63 -15.52
N GLN A 356 13.13 -25.59 -16.43
CA GLN A 356 12.07 -26.21 -17.20
C GLN A 356 11.38 -27.27 -16.37
N TYR A 357 10.06 -27.19 -16.23
CA TYR A 357 9.23 -28.14 -15.47
C TYR A 357 8.64 -29.23 -16.35
N HIS A 358 8.62 -30.44 -15.81
CA HIS A 358 7.99 -31.60 -16.41
C HIS A 358 6.79 -32.03 -15.57
N TYR A 359 5.71 -32.40 -16.22
CA TYR A 359 4.52 -32.90 -15.54
C TYR A 359 4.85 -34.18 -14.75
N ASN A 360 4.54 -34.19 -13.46
CA ASN A 360 4.78 -35.35 -12.59
C ASN A 360 3.47 -36.09 -12.28
N ALA A 361 2.50 -35.43 -11.66
CA ALA A 361 1.29 -36.07 -11.21
C ALA A 361 0.10 -35.10 -11.15
N MET A 362 -1.10 -35.68 -11.16
CA MET A 362 -2.34 -34.96 -10.86
C MET A 362 -2.86 -35.42 -9.49
N VAL A 363 -3.17 -34.49 -8.63
CA VAL A 363 -3.83 -34.68 -7.33
C VAL A 363 -5.26 -34.17 -7.47
N LEU A 364 -6.22 -35.08 -7.20
CA LEU A 364 -7.64 -34.78 -7.31
C LEU A 364 -8.31 -34.95 -5.94
N THR A 365 -9.19 -34.03 -5.60
CA THR A 365 -10.04 -34.10 -4.40
C THR A 365 -11.48 -33.77 -4.76
N GLY A 366 -12.42 -34.32 -4.02
CA GLY A 366 -13.86 -34.06 -4.19
C GLY A 366 -14.58 -34.84 -5.28
N LEU A 367 -13.89 -35.71 -6.04
CA LEU A 367 -14.50 -36.56 -7.07
C LEU A 367 -14.72 -38.03 -6.59
N SER A 368 -15.66 -38.71 -7.21
CA SER A 368 -15.76 -40.17 -7.11
C SER A 368 -14.61 -40.84 -7.88
N LEU A 369 -14.29 -42.11 -7.54
CA LEU A 369 -13.22 -42.86 -8.22
C LEU A 369 -13.45 -42.99 -9.73
N ASP A 370 -14.73 -43.17 -10.15
CA ASP A 370 -15.08 -43.24 -11.56
C ASP A 370 -14.86 -41.93 -12.30
N ALA A 371 -15.21 -40.80 -11.67
CA ALA A 371 -14.98 -39.49 -12.21
C ALA A 371 -13.46 -39.16 -12.29
N GLU A 372 -12.69 -39.51 -11.24
CA GLU A 372 -11.24 -39.39 -11.28
C GLU A 372 -10.62 -40.17 -12.44
N HIS A 373 -11.07 -41.41 -12.65
CA HIS A 373 -10.56 -42.26 -13.73
C HIS A 373 -10.83 -41.62 -15.10
N LEU A 374 -12.04 -41.14 -15.35
CA LEU A 374 -12.40 -40.47 -16.60
C LEU A 374 -11.59 -39.22 -16.84
N LEU A 375 -11.42 -38.37 -15.80
CA LEU A 375 -10.66 -37.17 -15.90
C LEU A 375 -9.19 -37.43 -16.24
N ARG A 376 -8.56 -38.43 -15.57
CA ARG A 376 -7.17 -38.83 -15.85
C ARG A 376 -6.99 -39.37 -17.27
N GLN A 377 -7.98 -40.10 -17.81
CA GLN A 377 -7.96 -40.57 -19.19
C GLN A 377 -8.00 -39.43 -20.23
N LYS A 378 -8.63 -38.33 -19.88
CA LYS A 378 -8.77 -37.14 -20.76
C LYS A 378 -7.64 -36.13 -20.60
N TRP A 379 -6.81 -36.34 -19.57
CA TRP A 379 -5.66 -35.43 -19.34
C TRP A 379 -4.64 -35.50 -20.50
N PRO A 380 -4.24 -34.35 -21.07
CA PRO A 380 -3.50 -34.36 -22.33
C PRO A 380 -1.98 -34.61 -22.19
N THR A 381 -1.44 -34.58 -20.95
CA THR A 381 0.01 -34.58 -20.72
C THR A 381 0.46 -35.86 -20.04
N GLU A 382 1.44 -36.56 -20.62
CA GLU A 382 2.05 -37.76 -20.03
C GLU A 382 3.05 -37.40 -18.93
N THR A 383 3.16 -38.24 -17.89
CA THR A 383 4.17 -38.06 -16.83
C THR A 383 5.58 -38.02 -17.41
N GLY A 384 6.35 -36.99 -17.02
CA GLY A 384 7.71 -36.75 -17.52
C GLY A 384 7.79 -35.90 -18.80
N ALA A 385 6.66 -35.61 -19.45
CA ALA A 385 6.64 -34.66 -20.57
C ALA A 385 6.85 -33.22 -20.08
N ILE A 386 7.39 -32.35 -20.94
CA ILE A 386 7.47 -30.92 -20.65
C ILE A 386 6.05 -30.40 -20.35
N PHE A 387 5.90 -29.66 -19.27
CA PHE A 387 4.61 -29.09 -18.89
C PHE A 387 4.28 -27.90 -19.79
N ASP A 388 3.21 -28.01 -20.54
CA ASP A 388 2.69 -26.90 -21.35
C ASP A 388 1.51 -26.26 -20.61
N LYS A 389 1.71 -25.02 -20.16
CA LYS A 389 0.70 -24.23 -19.43
C LYS A 389 -0.54 -23.99 -20.26
N ALA A 390 -0.42 -23.80 -21.58
CA ALA A 390 -1.58 -23.59 -22.44
C ALA A 390 -2.46 -24.83 -22.54
N LEU A 391 -1.88 -26.01 -22.64
CA LEU A 391 -2.66 -27.26 -22.63
C LEU A 391 -3.40 -27.45 -21.31
N PHE A 392 -2.78 -27.06 -20.20
CA PHE A 392 -3.43 -27.07 -18.89
C PHE A 392 -4.61 -26.10 -18.83
N GLU A 393 -4.44 -24.87 -19.25
CA GLU A 393 -5.49 -23.85 -19.23
C GLU A 393 -6.65 -24.23 -20.17
N GLN A 394 -6.35 -24.72 -21.36
CA GLN A 394 -7.38 -25.25 -22.27
C GLN A 394 -8.16 -26.41 -21.68
N PHE A 395 -7.47 -27.30 -20.94
CA PHE A 395 -8.13 -28.38 -20.25
C PHE A 395 -9.06 -27.90 -19.14
N LEU A 396 -8.64 -26.86 -18.36
CA LEU A 396 -9.49 -26.25 -17.36
C LEU A 396 -10.73 -25.59 -17.96
N ILE A 397 -10.56 -24.81 -19.02
CA ILE A 397 -11.69 -24.21 -19.75
C ILE A 397 -12.68 -25.27 -20.23
N LYS A 398 -12.18 -26.39 -20.76
CA LYS A 398 -13.02 -27.51 -21.18
C LYS A 398 -13.71 -28.18 -20.01
N LEU A 399 -13.02 -28.36 -18.88
CA LEU A 399 -13.55 -28.94 -17.66
C LEU A 399 -14.73 -28.11 -17.10
N GLU A 400 -14.61 -26.79 -17.12
CA GLU A 400 -15.61 -25.86 -16.60
C GLU A 400 -16.80 -25.67 -17.59
N SER A 401 -16.49 -25.47 -18.88
CA SER A 401 -17.52 -25.13 -19.88
C SER A 401 -18.25 -26.35 -20.46
N HIS A 402 -17.58 -27.50 -20.55
CA HIS A 402 -18.09 -28.71 -21.17
C HIS A 402 -17.73 -29.96 -20.36
N PRO A 403 -18.17 -30.08 -19.08
CA PRO A 403 -17.81 -31.22 -18.22
C PRO A 403 -18.26 -32.55 -18.77
N SER A 404 -19.36 -32.62 -19.55
CA SER A 404 -19.83 -33.84 -20.21
C SER A 404 -18.84 -34.44 -21.23
N ASP A 405 -17.94 -33.59 -21.83
CA ASP A 405 -16.88 -34.10 -22.70
C ASP A 405 -15.82 -34.91 -21.98
N ILE A 406 -15.70 -34.69 -20.67
CA ILE A 406 -14.75 -35.38 -19.80
C ILE A 406 -15.41 -36.53 -19.05
N PHE A 407 -16.58 -36.27 -18.47
CA PHE A 407 -17.24 -37.19 -17.54
C PHE A 407 -18.42 -37.96 -18.18
N GLY A 408 -18.82 -37.63 -19.43
CA GLY A 408 -19.98 -38.22 -20.08
C GLY A 408 -21.26 -37.95 -19.30
N ASP A 409 -22.07 -39.02 -19.11
CA ASP A 409 -23.34 -38.98 -18.38
C ASP A 409 -23.18 -39.25 -16.86
N LEU A 410 -21.92 -39.24 -16.34
CA LEU A 410 -21.69 -39.48 -14.92
C LEU A 410 -22.29 -38.34 -14.07
N PRO A 411 -23.12 -38.64 -13.06
CA PRO A 411 -23.63 -37.58 -12.19
C PRO A 411 -22.50 -36.95 -11.37
N LEU A 412 -22.36 -35.66 -11.50
CA LEU A 412 -21.35 -34.86 -10.79
C LEU A 412 -22.01 -34.06 -9.67
N HIS A 413 -21.31 -33.92 -8.58
CA HIS A 413 -21.77 -33.20 -7.40
C HIS A 413 -20.66 -32.22 -6.93
N TYR A 414 -20.44 -31.17 -7.70
CA TYR A 414 -19.57 -30.06 -7.32
C TYR A 414 -20.08 -28.75 -7.96
N ASP A 415 -19.83 -27.61 -7.29
CA ASP A 415 -20.24 -26.30 -7.76
C ASP A 415 -19.05 -25.52 -8.36
N THR A 416 -17.84 -25.79 -7.89
CA THR A 416 -16.62 -25.09 -8.30
C THR A 416 -15.41 -26.03 -8.38
N VAL A 417 -14.43 -25.66 -9.20
CA VAL A 417 -13.15 -26.36 -9.32
C VAL A 417 -12.00 -25.40 -8.97
N GLY A 418 -11.39 -25.65 -7.80
CA GLY A 418 -10.12 -24.99 -7.47
C GLY A 418 -8.97 -25.66 -8.19
N HIS A 419 -7.98 -24.89 -8.67
CA HIS A 419 -6.83 -25.43 -9.35
C HIS A 419 -5.54 -24.73 -8.93
N TRP A 420 -4.44 -25.51 -8.81
CA TRP A 420 -3.11 -25.02 -8.45
C TRP A 420 -2.02 -25.82 -9.15
N LEU A 421 -0.88 -25.19 -9.40
CA LEU A 421 0.35 -25.85 -9.81
C LEU A 421 1.30 -25.88 -8.62
N ARG A 422 1.78 -27.07 -8.26
CA ARG A 422 2.81 -27.26 -7.24
C ARG A 422 4.13 -27.60 -7.90
N THR A 423 5.04 -26.66 -7.94
CA THR A 423 6.37 -26.81 -8.55
C THR A 423 7.40 -27.32 -7.53
N ASP A 424 8.32 -28.17 -7.98
CA ASP A 424 9.53 -28.59 -7.27
C ASP A 424 10.75 -28.26 -8.15
N PRO A 425 11.39 -27.08 -7.94
CA PRO A 425 12.54 -26.68 -8.76
C PRO A 425 13.74 -27.64 -8.70
N ALA A 426 13.93 -28.32 -7.55
CA ALA A 426 15.05 -29.24 -7.39
C ALA A 426 14.85 -30.53 -8.21
N LYS A 427 13.62 -30.93 -8.40
CA LYS A 427 13.25 -32.10 -9.25
C LYS A 427 12.82 -31.69 -10.65
N GLN A 428 12.72 -30.37 -10.91
CA GLN A 428 12.21 -29.85 -12.18
C GLN A 428 10.83 -30.44 -12.53
N SER A 429 9.96 -30.59 -11.53
CA SER A 429 8.67 -31.26 -11.68
C SER A 429 7.52 -30.36 -11.23
N VAL A 430 6.36 -30.57 -11.86
CA VAL A 430 5.11 -29.88 -11.48
C VAL A 430 3.99 -30.89 -11.30
N ASP A 431 3.28 -30.76 -10.19
CA ASP A 431 2.00 -31.47 -9.94
C ASP A 431 0.85 -30.52 -10.21
N VAL A 432 -0.19 -31.05 -10.83
CA VAL A 432 -1.48 -30.35 -11.01
C VAL A 432 -2.42 -30.76 -9.88
N LEU A 433 -2.96 -29.80 -9.16
CA LEU A 433 -3.93 -30.02 -8.10
C LEU A 433 -5.28 -29.49 -8.55
N LEU A 434 -6.32 -30.33 -8.51
CA LEU A 434 -7.71 -29.93 -8.79
C LEU A 434 -8.58 -30.33 -7.61
N ASP A 435 -9.34 -29.37 -7.07
CA ASP A 435 -10.20 -29.53 -5.90
C ASP A 435 -11.65 -29.20 -6.27
N PHE A 436 -12.48 -30.19 -6.29
CA PHE A 436 -13.91 -30.13 -6.66
C PHE A 436 -14.75 -29.94 -5.40
N LYS A 437 -15.47 -28.81 -5.30
CA LYS A 437 -16.28 -28.43 -4.13
C LYS A 437 -17.73 -28.21 -4.48
#